data_cfbafbf183126c265c58e7d75f2bf21e
#
_entry.id   cfbafbf183126c265c58e7d75f2bf21e
#
_cell.length_a   1.000
_cell.length_b   1.000
_cell.length_c   1.000
_cell.angle_alpha   90.00
_cell.angle_beta   90.00
_cell.angle_gamma   90.00
#
_symmetry.space_group_name_H-M   'P 1'
#
loop_
_entity.id
_entity.type
_entity.pdbx_description
1 polymer ?
#
loop_
_entity_poly.entity_id
_entity_poly.type
_entity_poly.pdbx_seq_one_letter_code
_entity_poly.pdbx_strand_id
1 'polypeptide(L)'
;MVLAKSIYDADGRILLNSGSLLKEKYRSRLMELDITEIYIEDGISQGIEVKSVVDQELKIAGRCLAKETFSNIRSKKDIPFNEVQDLVGEIVDQVYSNTQDLLCFNDQRVKSDFFYGHSMNVAVIAVAIGRFMGLDELELMKLGTGAFLHDIGKAMLPDDIAKKCPLGERDKNFTAHAKLGYDLLCDIYEASPLSKYIVLSHHERPDGLGYPNSITGVKLHQFAKIVSAANVFDILTNSTGPEKMPVRLAVKHLMAMSGRLFDKLVVDTFVKHLALFPNGTKVK
;
A
#
# COMPACT_ATOMS: atom_id res chain seq x y z
N MET A 1 -14.60 18.04 -20.74
CA MET A 1 -13.43 17.47 -20.06
C MET A 1 -13.25 16.07 -20.57
N VAL A 2 -12.02 15.65 -20.82
CA VAL A 2 -11.67 14.30 -21.29
C VAL A 2 -11.03 13.55 -20.13
N LEU A 3 -11.31 12.25 -20.01
CA LEU A 3 -10.71 11.38 -19.00
C LEU A 3 -9.25 11.12 -19.38
N ALA A 4 -8.31 11.42 -18.48
CA ALA A 4 -6.88 11.23 -18.74
C ALA A 4 -6.39 9.80 -18.47
N LYS A 5 -7.01 9.10 -17.50
CA LYS A 5 -6.67 7.70 -17.16
C LYS A 5 -7.93 6.85 -17.12
N SER A 6 -7.84 5.61 -17.65
CA SER A 6 -8.94 4.65 -17.56
C SER A 6 -9.34 4.35 -16.12
N ILE A 7 -10.62 4.17 -15.89
CA ILE A 7 -11.19 3.81 -14.59
C ILE A 7 -11.55 2.34 -14.63
N TYR A 8 -11.19 1.62 -13.59
CA TYR A 8 -11.42 0.17 -13.45
C TYR A 8 -12.33 -0.11 -12.25
N ASP A 9 -13.08 -1.21 -12.33
CA ASP A 9 -13.80 -1.74 -11.18
C ASP A 9 -12.89 -2.58 -10.27
N ALA A 10 -13.48 -3.15 -9.23
CA ALA A 10 -12.82 -4.02 -8.26
C ALA A 10 -12.17 -5.27 -8.89
N ASP A 11 -12.73 -5.76 -9.96
CA ASP A 11 -12.26 -6.97 -10.65
C ASP A 11 -11.32 -6.65 -11.83
N GLY A 12 -10.87 -5.36 -11.95
CA GLY A 12 -9.96 -4.92 -13.00
C GLY A 12 -10.61 -4.68 -14.37
N ARG A 13 -11.96 -4.71 -14.46
CA ARG A 13 -12.65 -4.42 -15.71
C ARG A 13 -12.71 -2.92 -15.95
N ILE A 14 -12.53 -2.50 -17.19
CA ILE A 14 -12.61 -1.10 -17.56
C ILE A 14 -14.05 -0.60 -17.45
N LEU A 15 -14.29 0.36 -16.57
CA LEU A 15 -15.55 1.09 -16.46
C LEU A 15 -15.65 2.25 -17.44
N LEU A 16 -14.52 2.95 -17.65
CA LEU A 16 -14.43 4.07 -18.58
C LEU A 16 -13.01 4.19 -19.10
N ASN A 17 -12.85 4.23 -20.44
CA ASN A 17 -11.53 4.35 -21.06
C ASN A 17 -10.97 5.78 -20.96
N SER A 18 -9.66 5.91 -20.90
CA SER A 18 -8.97 7.19 -21.15
C SER A 18 -9.37 7.72 -22.53
N GLY A 19 -9.37 9.04 -22.70
CA GLY A 19 -9.89 9.69 -23.92
C GLY A 19 -11.40 9.83 -23.97
N SER A 20 -12.16 9.24 -23.05
CA SER A 20 -13.62 9.37 -23.02
C SER A 20 -14.07 10.77 -22.64
N LEU A 21 -15.03 11.32 -23.37
CA LEU A 21 -15.67 12.60 -23.02
C LEU A 21 -16.55 12.41 -21.80
N LEU A 22 -16.24 13.12 -20.71
CA LEU A 22 -16.99 13.05 -19.47
C LEU A 22 -18.35 13.72 -19.62
N LYS A 23 -19.43 12.94 -19.43
CA LYS A 23 -20.83 13.38 -19.44
C LYS A 23 -21.36 13.38 -18.01
N GLU A 24 -22.33 14.27 -17.71
CA GLU A 24 -22.92 14.38 -16.37
C GLU A 24 -23.47 13.05 -15.84
N LYS A 25 -24.04 12.22 -16.71
CA LYS A 25 -24.53 10.88 -16.35
C LYS A 25 -23.45 9.94 -15.77
N TYR A 26 -22.17 10.15 -16.11
CA TYR A 26 -21.07 9.34 -15.55
C TYR A 26 -20.73 9.75 -14.12
N ARG A 27 -20.93 11.04 -13.78
CA ARG A 27 -20.68 11.55 -12.44
C ARG A 27 -21.47 10.80 -11.38
N SER A 28 -22.79 10.68 -11.56
CA SER A 28 -23.64 9.95 -10.61
C SER A 28 -23.19 8.52 -10.43
N ARG A 29 -22.86 7.83 -11.55
CA ARG A 29 -22.40 6.44 -11.49
C ARG A 29 -21.03 6.28 -10.83
N LEU A 30 -20.11 7.20 -11.07
CA LEU A 30 -18.79 7.20 -10.40
C LEU A 30 -18.93 7.45 -8.90
N MET A 31 -19.83 8.34 -8.50
CA MET A 31 -20.13 8.58 -7.08
C MET A 31 -20.79 7.36 -6.40
N GLU A 32 -21.71 6.67 -7.08
CA GLU A 32 -22.30 5.41 -6.58
C GLU A 32 -21.24 4.32 -6.35
N LEU A 33 -20.17 4.34 -7.15
CA LEU A 33 -19.02 3.43 -7.04
C LEU A 33 -17.97 3.94 -6.06
N ASP A 34 -18.26 5.02 -5.31
CA ASP A 34 -17.32 5.68 -4.38
C ASP A 34 -16.00 6.14 -5.05
N ILE A 35 -16.02 6.43 -6.36
CA ILE A 35 -14.88 6.99 -7.09
C ILE A 35 -14.97 8.51 -6.94
N THR A 36 -14.18 9.06 -6.02
CA THR A 36 -14.23 10.49 -5.65
C THR A 36 -13.27 11.36 -6.45
N GLU A 37 -12.24 10.76 -7.06
CA GLU A 37 -11.19 11.46 -7.78
C GLU A 37 -10.96 10.80 -9.14
N ILE A 38 -10.83 11.61 -10.19
CA ILE A 38 -10.50 11.15 -11.55
C ILE A 38 -9.45 12.06 -12.16
N TYR A 39 -8.61 11.52 -13.03
CA TYR A 39 -7.68 12.30 -13.81
C TYR A 39 -8.37 12.84 -15.06
N ILE A 40 -8.30 14.15 -15.26
CA ILE A 40 -8.87 14.83 -16.44
C ILE A 40 -7.77 15.47 -17.25
N GLU A 41 -7.93 15.46 -18.57
CA GLU A 41 -7.14 16.24 -19.48
C GLU A 41 -7.88 17.57 -19.76
N ASP A 42 -7.19 18.67 -19.53
CA ASP A 42 -7.62 20.01 -19.90
C ASP A 42 -6.57 20.66 -20.82
N GLY A 43 -6.88 21.84 -21.38
CA GLY A 43 -5.95 22.51 -22.29
C GLY A 43 -4.59 22.90 -21.68
N ILE A 44 -4.43 22.80 -20.35
CA ILE A 44 -3.19 23.13 -19.64
C ILE A 44 -2.36 21.85 -19.38
N SER A 45 -3.04 20.72 -19.18
CA SER A 45 -2.43 19.42 -18.85
C SER A 45 -2.16 18.54 -20.07
N GLN A 46 -2.40 19.03 -21.28
CA GLN A 46 -2.20 18.27 -22.51
C GLN A 46 -0.74 17.81 -22.66
N GLY A 47 -0.54 16.49 -22.81
CA GLY A 47 0.77 15.88 -22.93
C GLY A 47 1.52 15.65 -21.62
N ILE A 48 0.92 15.93 -20.45
CA ILE A 48 1.50 15.60 -19.15
C ILE A 48 1.18 14.13 -18.81
N GLU A 49 2.19 13.27 -18.90
CA GLU A 49 2.06 11.90 -18.40
C GLU A 49 2.33 11.84 -16.88
N VAL A 50 1.34 11.35 -16.13
CA VAL A 50 1.53 11.00 -14.71
C VAL A 50 2.03 9.57 -14.63
N LYS A 51 3.36 9.41 -14.61
CA LYS A 51 3.98 8.08 -14.48
C LYS A 51 3.76 7.56 -13.05
N SER A 52 3.38 6.30 -12.96
CA SER A 52 3.29 5.55 -11.69
C SER A 52 4.59 4.79 -11.46
N VAL A 53 4.87 4.45 -10.20
CA VAL A 53 6.04 3.63 -9.81
C VAL A 53 5.99 2.25 -10.47
N VAL A 54 4.80 1.67 -10.53
CA VAL A 54 4.49 0.43 -11.23
C VAL A 54 3.32 0.64 -12.16
N ASP A 55 3.20 -0.16 -13.21
CA ASP A 55 2.11 -0.05 -14.18
C ASP A 55 0.73 -0.44 -13.59
N GLN A 56 -0.32 -0.15 -14.36
CA GLN A 56 -1.69 -0.36 -13.91
C GLN A 56 -2.07 -1.83 -13.93
N GLU A 57 -1.55 -2.60 -14.87
CA GLU A 57 -1.77 -4.03 -15.02
C GLU A 57 -1.26 -4.77 -13.79
N LEU A 58 -0.06 -4.48 -13.33
CA LEU A 58 0.53 -5.08 -12.13
C LEU A 58 -0.26 -4.70 -10.86
N LYS A 59 -0.75 -3.46 -10.76
CA LYS A 59 -1.62 -3.05 -9.65
C LYS A 59 -2.94 -3.82 -9.61
N ILE A 60 -3.54 -4.08 -10.77
CA ILE A 60 -4.77 -4.87 -10.88
C ILE A 60 -4.48 -6.31 -10.48
N ALA A 61 -3.43 -6.93 -11.03
CA ALA A 61 -3.02 -8.29 -10.70
C ALA A 61 -2.79 -8.44 -9.18
N GLY A 62 -2.06 -7.52 -8.57
CA GLY A 62 -1.82 -7.53 -7.13
C GLY A 62 -3.09 -7.41 -6.29
N ARG A 63 -4.05 -6.58 -6.69
CA ARG A 63 -5.36 -6.50 -6.01
C ARG A 63 -6.14 -7.81 -6.11
N CYS A 64 -6.18 -8.41 -7.30
CA CYS A 64 -6.86 -9.69 -7.51
C CYS A 64 -6.22 -10.80 -6.67
N LEU A 65 -4.89 -10.87 -6.66
CA LEU A 65 -4.15 -11.85 -5.86
C LEU A 65 -4.36 -11.63 -4.35
N ALA A 66 -4.36 -10.38 -3.87
CA ALA A 66 -4.69 -10.10 -2.47
C ALA A 66 -6.10 -10.59 -2.12
N LYS A 67 -7.10 -10.29 -2.97
CA LYS A 67 -8.49 -10.74 -2.80
C LYS A 67 -8.58 -12.27 -2.75
N GLU A 68 -7.90 -12.95 -3.65
CA GLU A 68 -7.82 -14.42 -3.70
C GLU A 68 -7.19 -14.97 -2.43
N THR A 69 -6.03 -14.43 -2.01
CA THR A 69 -5.31 -14.85 -0.81
C THR A 69 -6.19 -14.76 0.44
N PHE A 70 -6.89 -13.64 0.63
CA PHE A 70 -7.81 -13.47 1.75
C PHE A 70 -9.01 -14.45 1.68
N SER A 71 -9.56 -14.68 0.48
CA SER A 71 -10.64 -15.63 0.26
C SER A 71 -10.21 -17.07 0.55
N ASN A 72 -9.01 -17.44 0.16
CA ASN A 72 -8.44 -18.77 0.39
C ASN A 72 -8.29 -19.04 1.88
N ILE A 73 -7.75 -18.09 2.65
CA ILE A 73 -7.62 -18.24 4.10
C ILE A 73 -9.00 -18.42 4.77
N ARG A 74 -9.98 -17.59 4.41
CA ARG A 74 -11.35 -17.72 4.95
C ARG A 74 -11.99 -19.06 4.60
N SER A 75 -11.64 -19.61 3.46
CA SER A 75 -12.11 -20.91 2.97
C SER A 75 -11.24 -22.08 3.42
N LYS A 76 -10.22 -21.84 4.28
CA LYS A 76 -9.25 -22.83 4.74
C LYS A 76 -8.50 -23.52 3.59
N LYS A 77 -8.19 -22.78 2.55
CA LYS A 77 -7.34 -23.18 1.42
C LYS A 77 -5.94 -22.63 1.59
N ASP A 78 -5.00 -23.16 0.83
CA ASP A 78 -3.62 -22.72 0.84
C ASP A 78 -3.48 -21.28 0.33
N ILE A 79 -2.46 -20.59 0.86
CA ILE A 79 -2.05 -19.28 0.39
C ILE A 79 -1.30 -19.48 -0.93
N PRO A 80 -1.62 -18.72 -2.01
CA PRO A 80 -0.91 -18.78 -3.28
C PRO A 80 0.46 -18.10 -3.17
N PHE A 81 1.37 -18.73 -2.41
CA PHE A 81 2.62 -18.08 -1.99
C PHE A 81 3.60 -17.87 -3.15
N ASN A 82 3.66 -18.80 -4.10
CA ASN A 82 4.51 -18.66 -5.28
C ASN A 82 4.05 -17.49 -6.15
N GLU A 83 2.75 -17.35 -6.36
CA GLU A 83 2.15 -16.23 -7.10
C GLU A 83 2.43 -14.89 -6.40
N VAL A 84 2.45 -14.88 -5.06
CA VAL A 84 2.87 -13.68 -4.29
C VAL A 84 4.34 -13.37 -4.53
N GLN A 85 5.21 -14.38 -4.58
CA GLN A 85 6.64 -14.16 -4.87
C GLN A 85 6.85 -13.66 -6.30
N ASP A 86 6.15 -14.22 -7.28
CA ASP A 86 6.22 -13.79 -8.68
C ASP A 86 5.77 -12.33 -8.82
N LEU A 87 4.63 -11.97 -8.22
CA LEU A 87 4.14 -10.59 -8.18
C LEU A 87 5.14 -9.62 -7.56
N VAL A 88 5.77 -10.01 -6.44
CA VAL A 88 6.79 -9.19 -5.77
C VAL A 88 8.03 -9.05 -6.65
N GLY A 89 8.41 -10.10 -7.39
CA GLY A 89 9.49 -10.03 -8.39
C GLY A 89 9.21 -8.96 -9.44
N GLU A 90 8.02 -8.95 -10.01
CA GLU A 90 7.61 -7.92 -10.98
C GLU A 90 7.59 -6.51 -10.36
N ILE A 91 7.17 -6.36 -9.10
CA ILE A 91 7.26 -5.08 -8.38
C ILE A 91 8.72 -4.61 -8.26
N VAL A 92 9.63 -5.51 -7.86
CA VAL A 92 11.06 -5.20 -7.72
C VAL A 92 11.64 -4.78 -9.07
N ASP A 93 11.37 -5.53 -10.14
CA ASP A 93 11.85 -5.23 -11.49
C ASP A 93 11.36 -3.87 -11.98
N GLN A 94 10.08 -3.56 -11.81
CA GLN A 94 9.54 -2.26 -12.22
C GLN A 94 10.06 -1.11 -11.36
N VAL A 95 10.23 -1.31 -10.06
CA VAL A 95 10.84 -0.32 -9.16
C VAL A 95 12.30 -0.06 -9.56
N TYR A 96 13.08 -1.09 -9.93
CA TYR A 96 14.46 -0.91 -10.41
C TYR A 96 14.51 -0.22 -11.77
N SER A 97 13.61 -0.56 -12.67
CA SER A 97 13.56 0.03 -14.03
C SER A 97 13.09 1.48 -14.01
N ASN A 98 12.41 1.89 -12.93
CA ASN A 98 11.96 3.27 -12.80
C ASN A 98 13.15 4.18 -12.47
N THR A 99 13.63 4.91 -13.47
CA THR A 99 14.77 5.84 -13.34
C THR A 99 14.41 7.19 -12.72
N GLN A 100 13.14 7.41 -12.34
CA GLN A 100 12.72 8.66 -11.72
C GLN A 100 13.17 8.72 -10.25
N ASP A 101 13.81 9.84 -9.92
CA ASP A 101 14.23 10.13 -8.53
C ASP A 101 13.06 10.44 -7.59
N LEU A 102 11.88 10.75 -8.16
CA LEU A 102 10.68 11.10 -7.40
C LEU A 102 9.55 10.12 -7.66
N LEU A 103 9.05 9.54 -6.59
CA LEU A 103 7.97 8.55 -6.59
C LEU A 103 6.60 9.20 -6.51
N CYS A 104 5.68 8.76 -7.38
CA CYS A 104 4.28 9.18 -7.37
C CYS A 104 3.40 7.98 -6.98
N PHE A 105 2.71 8.08 -5.84
CA PHE A 105 1.84 7.03 -5.30
C PHE A 105 0.36 7.41 -5.31
N ASN A 106 -0.10 8.09 -6.36
CA ASN A 106 -1.53 8.37 -6.51
C ASN A 106 -2.26 7.18 -7.11
N ASP A 107 -3.20 6.62 -6.39
CA ASP A 107 -4.05 5.53 -6.85
C ASP A 107 -5.53 5.92 -6.82
N GLN A 108 -6.26 5.54 -7.88
CA GLN A 108 -7.73 5.69 -7.92
C GLN A 108 -8.34 4.40 -7.37
N ARG A 109 -9.12 4.50 -6.30
CA ARG A 109 -9.72 3.32 -5.65
C ARG A 109 -11.22 3.43 -5.55
N VAL A 110 -11.84 2.28 -5.69
CA VAL A 110 -13.21 2.04 -5.26
C VAL A 110 -13.19 1.65 -3.78
N LYS A 111 -14.12 2.17 -2.99
CA LYS A 111 -14.18 1.94 -1.54
C LYS A 111 -14.20 0.46 -1.14
N SER A 112 -14.86 -0.38 -1.94
CA SER A 112 -14.92 -1.82 -1.72
C SER A 112 -13.56 -2.51 -1.78
N ASP A 113 -12.56 -1.90 -2.43
CA ASP A 113 -11.25 -2.49 -2.72
C ASP A 113 -10.11 -1.97 -1.87
N PHE A 114 -10.41 -1.04 -0.96
CA PHE A 114 -9.36 -0.41 -0.14
C PHE A 114 -8.42 -1.45 0.46
N PHE A 115 -9.00 -2.51 1.02
CA PHE A 115 -8.27 -3.53 1.75
C PHE A 115 -7.24 -4.30 0.88
N TYR A 116 -7.65 -4.72 -0.32
CA TYR A 116 -6.79 -5.49 -1.23
C TYR A 116 -5.78 -4.58 -1.95
N GLY A 117 -6.23 -3.39 -2.36
CA GLY A 117 -5.35 -2.38 -2.93
C GLY A 117 -4.29 -1.88 -1.93
N HIS A 118 -4.62 -1.87 -0.63
CA HIS A 118 -3.71 -1.53 0.44
C HIS A 118 -2.49 -2.48 0.49
N SER A 119 -2.71 -3.78 0.47
CA SER A 119 -1.63 -4.77 0.43
C SER A 119 -0.66 -4.53 -0.73
N MET A 120 -1.19 -4.31 -1.94
CA MET A 120 -0.38 -4.02 -3.12
C MET A 120 0.41 -2.72 -2.98
N ASN A 121 -0.24 -1.64 -2.53
CA ASN A 121 0.43 -0.35 -2.40
C ASN A 121 1.51 -0.35 -1.33
N VAL A 122 1.25 -0.97 -0.18
CA VAL A 122 2.25 -1.07 0.89
C VAL A 122 3.48 -1.84 0.40
N ALA A 123 3.29 -2.90 -0.40
CA ALA A 123 4.41 -3.62 -1.02
C ALA A 123 5.22 -2.70 -1.96
N VAL A 124 4.56 -1.98 -2.87
CA VAL A 124 5.23 -1.06 -3.81
C VAL A 124 5.98 0.05 -3.07
N ILE A 125 5.35 0.67 -2.07
CA ILE A 125 5.97 1.75 -1.28
C ILE A 125 7.16 1.20 -0.49
N ALA A 126 7.02 0.05 0.15
CA ALA A 126 8.09 -0.56 0.94
C ALA A 126 9.29 -0.94 0.07
N VAL A 127 9.07 -1.59 -1.09
CA VAL A 127 10.14 -1.93 -2.04
C VAL A 127 10.84 -0.68 -2.54
N ALA A 128 10.09 0.38 -2.87
CA ALA A 128 10.66 1.64 -3.31
C ALA A 128 11.52 2.32 -2.22
N ILE A 129 11.05 2.38 -0.97
CA ILE A 129 11.84 2.88 0.15
C ILE A 129 13.09 2.02 0.34
N GLY A 130 12.95 0.68 0.34
CA GLY A 130 14.05 -0.27 0.51
C GLY A 130 15.14 -0.08 -0.54
N ARG A 131 14.77 0.10 -1.82
CA ARG A 131 15.70 0.42 -2.90
C ARG A 131 16.53 1.68 -2.61
N PHE A 132 15.87 2.77 -2.19
CA PHE A 132 16.57 4.02 -1.86
C PHE A 132 17.41 3.93 -0.58
N MET A 133 17.13 2.96 0.29
CA MET A 133 17.96 2.62 1.44
C MET A 133 19.12 1.67 1.09
N GLY A 134 19.25 1.26 -0.17
CA GLY A 134 20.35 0.43 -0.67
C GLY A 134 20.20 -1.06 -0.43
N LEU A 135 18.97 -1.55 -0.20
CA LEU A 135 18.71 -2.99 -0.09
C LEU A 135 18.94 -3.68 -1.44
N ASP A 136 19.52 -4.87 -1.40
CA ASP A 136 19.69 -5.71 -2.58
C ASP A 136 18.36 -6.37 -3.02
N GLU A 137 18.39 -7.01 -4.20
CA GLU A 137 17.21 -7.63 -4.79
C GLU A 137 16.60 -8.72 -3.90
N LEU A 138 17.45 -9.57 -3.26
CA LEU A 138 16.97 -10.61 -2.35
C LEU A 138 16.34 -10.04 -1.08
N GLU A 139 16.87 -8.94 -0.58
CA GLU A 139 16.32 -8.21 0.54
C GLU A 139 14.99 -7.56 0.16
N LEU A 140 14.89 -6.96 -1.03
CA LEU A 140 13.66 -6.37 -1.56
C LEU A 140 12.58 -7.42 -1.79
N MET A 141 12.92 -8.61 -2.27
CA MET A 141 11.99 -9.74 -2.38
C MET A 141 11.38 -10.12 -1.03
N LYS A 142 12.22 -10.25 0.00
CA LYS A 142 11.75 -10.56 1.37
C LYS A 142 10.90 -9.43 1.96
N LEU A 143 11.32 -8.19 1.74
CA LEU A 143 10.61 -6.98 2.19
C LEU A 143 9.24 -6.88 1.51
N GLY A 144 9.20 -6.98 0.18
CA GLY A 144 7.98 -6.89 -0.62
C GLY A 144 6.97 -7.98 -0.28
N THR A 145 7.44 -9.24 -0.15
CA THR A 145 6.60 -10.37 0.27
C THR A 145 5.97 -10.13 1.65
N GLY A 146 6.78 -9.73 2.64
CA GLY A 146 6.27 -9.41 3.97
C GLY A 146 5.34 -8.21 3.97
N ALA A 147 5.63 -7.19 3.16
CA ALA A 147 4.79 -6.00 3.01
C ALA A 147 3.44 -6.31 2.32
N PHE A 148 3.43 -7.17 1.30
CA PHE A 148 2.19 -7.59 0.63
C PHE A 148 1.28 -8.40 1.58
N LEU A 149 1.87 -9.23 2.42
CA LEU A 149 1.17 -10.12 3.34
C LEU A 149 0.99 -9.54 4.76
N HIS A 150 1.42 -8.28 5.03
CA HIS A 150 1.48 -7.74 6.39
C HIS A 150 0.17 -7.84 7.16
N ASP A 151 -0.94 -7.67 6.47
CA ASP A 151 -2.31 -7.65 7.00
C ASP A 151 -3.08 -8.97 6.83
N ILE A 152 -2.43 -10.03 6.35
CA ILE A 152 -3.08 -11.31 5.97
C ILE A 152 -3.91 -11.92 7.11
N GLY A 153 -3.48 -11.73 8.35
CA GLY A 153 -4.20 -12.23 9.54
C GLY A 153 -5.57 -11.58 9.75
N LYS A 154 -5.86 -10.44 9.11
CA LYS A 154 -7.21 -9.85 9.11
C LYS A 154 -8.26 -10.74 8.46
N ALA A 155 -7.83 -11.67 7.57
CA ALA A 155 -8.73 -12.66 6.98
C ALA A 155 -9.36 -13.59 8.04
N MET A 156 -8.72 -13.76 9.18
CA MET A 156 -9.20 -14.59 10.29
C MET A 156 -10.07 -13.84 11.30
N LEU A 157 -10.16 -12.51 11.17
CA LEU A 157 -10.98 -11.69 12.05
C LEU A 157 -12.44 -11.60 11.55
N PRO A 158 -13.40 -11.37 12.45
CA PRO A 158 -14.75 -10.97 12.05
C PRO A 158 -14.73 -9.70 11.19
N ASP A 159 -15.63 -9.60 10.24
CA ASP A 159 -15.64 -8.53 9.23
C ASP A 159 -15.76 -7.11 9.83
N ASP A 160 -16.50 -6.95 10.91
CA ASP A 160 -16.68 -5.70 11.64
C ASP A 160 -15.40 -5.25 12.37
N ILE A 161 -14.53 -6.19 12.70
CA ILE A 161 -13.21 -5.93 13.31
C ILE A 161 -12.17 -5.73 12.22
N ALA A 162 -12.14 -6.59 11.21
CA ALA A 162 -11.14 -6.55 10.13
C ALA A 162 -11.18 -5.23 9.34
N LYS A 163 -12.36 -4.62 9.20
CA LYS A 163 -12.58 -3.37 8.45
C LYS A 163 -12.29 -2.08 9.25
N LYS A 164 -11.93 -2.19 10.52
CA LYS A 164 -11.58 -1.01 11.32
C LYS A 164 -10.29 -0.37 10.81
N CYS A 165 -10.22 0.96 10.87
CA CYS A 165 -9.01 1.69 10.52
C CYS A 165 -7.94 1.53 11.62
N PRO A 166 -6.71 1.15 11.28
CA PRO A 166 -5.67 0.83 12.27
C PRO A 166 -5.04 2.05 12.95
N LEU A 167 -5.36 3.28 12.53
CA LEU A 167 -4.73 4.47 13.09
C LEU A 167 -5.19 4.73 14.53
N GLY A 168 -4.34 4.32 15.47
CA GLY A 168 -4.55 4.59 16.90
C GLY A 168 -5.37 3.54 17.66
N GLU A 169 -5.90 2.54 17.00
CA GLU A 169 -6.73 1.53 17.66
C GLU A 169 -5.86 0.45 18.37
N ARG A 170 -6.13 0.25 19.66
CA ARG A 170 -5.48 -0.78 20.47
C ARG A 170 -6.48 -1.86 20.94
N ASP A 171 -7.56 -2.03 20.20
CA ASP A 171 -8.48 -3.14 20.48
C ASP A 171 -7.71 -4.45 20.32
N LYS A 172 -7.72 -5.26 21.39
CA LYS A 172 -7.02 -6.55 21.42
C LYS A 172 -7.47 -7.48 20.30
N ASN A 173 -8.75 -7.42 19.94
CA ASN A 173 -9.29 -8.23 18.86
C ASN A 173 -8.72 -7.80 17.51
N PHE A 174 -8.56 -6.50 17.29
CA PHE A 174 -7.94 -5.99 16.07
C PHE A 174 -6.44 -6.29 16.03
N THR A 175 -5.70 -6.04 17.11
CA THR A 175 -4.25 -6.24 17.17
C THR A 175 -3.82 -7.70 16.99
N ALA A 176 -4.74 -8.65 17.20
CA ALA A 176 -4.50 -10.07 17.01
C ALA A 176 -4.08 -10.45 15.58
N HIS A 177 -4.46 -9.63 14.54
CA HIS A 177 -4.14 -9.96 13.15
C HIS A 177 -2.63 -10.12 12.90
N ALA A 178 -1.79 -9.35 13.58
CA ALA A 178 -0.34 -9.46 13.42
C ALA A 178 0.19 -10.85 13.82
N LYS A 179 -0.28 -11.38 14.95
CA LYS A 179 0.09 -12.72 15.41
C LYS A 179 -0.57 -13.81 14.55
N LEU A 180 -1.85 -13.66 14.21
CA LEU A 180 -2.56 -14.61 13.36
C LEU A 180 -1.92 -14.71 11.97
N GLY A 181 -1.53 -13.57 11.38
CA GLY A 181 -0.84 -13.56 10.09
C GLY A 181 0.54 -14.21 10.15
N TYR A 182 1.29 -13.97 11.24
CA TYR A 182 2.57 -14.64 11.48
C TYR A 182 2.39 -16.15 11.57
N ASP A 183 1.40 -16.62 12.32
CA ASP A 183 1.14 -18.06 12.50
C ASP A 183 0.76 -18.72 11.17
N LEU A 184 -0.07 -18.09 10.34
CA LEU A 184 -0.36 -18.56 8.99
C LEU A 184 0.90 -18.75 8.13
N LEU A 185 1.84 -17.82 8.21
CA LEU A 185 3.08 -17.91 7.44
C LEU A 185 4.08 -18.90 8.03
N CYS A 186 3.98 -19.27 9.31
CA CYS A 186 4.84 -20.29 9.91
C CYS A 186 4.67 -21.67 9.25
N ASP A 187 3.47 -21.97 8.75
CA ASP A 187 3.16 -23.23 8.07
C ASP A 187 3.70 -23.27 6.61
N ILE A 188 4.16 -22.13 6.09
CA ILE A 188 4.74 -22.04 4.74
C ILE A 188 6.26 -22.10 4.83
N TYR A 189 6.84 -23.17 4.31
CA TYR A 189 8.28 -23.40 4.37
C TYR A 189 9.06 -22.34 3.57
N GLU A 190 8.57 -21.97 2.40
CA GLU A 190 9.19 -21.00 1.49
C GLU A 190 9.17 -19.56 2.02
N ALA A 191 8.30 -19.26 2.98
CA ALA A 191 8.21 -17.93 3.56
C ALA A 191 9.46 -17.61 4.39
N SER A 192 10.18 -16.54 4.01
CA SER A 192 11.39 -16.16 4.69
C SER A 192 11.15 -15.77 6.16
N PRO A 193 12.09 -16.01 7.08
CA PRO A 193 11.96 -15.53 8.47
C PRO A 193 11.75 -14.02 8.56
N LEU A 194 12.34 -13.23 7.66
CA LEU A 194 12.19 -11.78 7.63
C LEU A 194 10.80 -11.36 7.15
N SER A 195 10.22 -12.04 6.15
CA SER A 195 8.84 -11.78 5.72
C SER A 195 7.84 -12.10 6.84
N LYS A 196 8.03 -13.22 7.55
CA LYS A 196 7.25 -13.58 8.75
C LYS A 196 7.38 -12.53 9.86
N TYR A 197 8.61 -12.06 10.10
CA TYR A 197 8.87 -11.02 11.09
C TYR A 197 8.16 -9.70 10.76
N ILE A 198 8.12 -9.29 9.49
CA ILE A 198 7.38 -8.11 9.05
C ILE A 198 5.91 -8.23 9.42
N VAL A 199 5.27 -9.35 9.09
CA VAL A 199 3.85 -9.58 9.38
C VAL A 199 3.56 -9.47 10.87
N LEU A 200 4.45 -10.01 11.72
CA LEU A 200 4.30 -9.90 13.17
C LEU A 200 4.51 -8.48 13.69
N SER A 201 5.46 -7.72 13.10
CA SER A 201 6.05 -6.55 13.76
C SER A 201 5.78 -5.21 13.05
N HIS A 202 4.96 -5.17 11.99
CA HIS A 202 4.70 -3.94 11.22
C HIS A 202 3.94 -2.85 12.00
N HIS A 203 3.40 -3.18 13.16
CA HIS A 203 2.79 -2.25 14.12
C HIS A 203 3.69 -1.95 15.33
N GLU A 204 4.91 -2.49 15.35
CA GLU A 204 5.89 -2.10 16.35
C GLU A 204 6.39 -0.67 16.06
N ARG A 205 6.83 0.02 17.10
CA ARG A 205 7.20 1.43 17.03
C ARG A 205 8.57 1.66 17.65
N PRO A 206 9.38 2.60 17.11
CA PRO A 206 10.68 2.94 17.71
C PRO A 206 10.61 3.32 19.19
N ASP A 207 9.52 3.96 19.63
CA ASP A 207 9.30 4.34 21.03
C ASP A 207 8.92 3.18 21.96
N GLY A 208 8.79 1.94 21.43
CA GLY A 208 8.43 0.75 22.19
C GLY A 208 6.95 0.68 22.60
N LEU A 209 6.14 1.61 22.11
CA LEU A 209 4.70 1.63 22.38
C LEU A 209 3.87 0.96 21.28
N GLY A 210 4.51 0.15 20.43
CA GLY A 210 3.85 -0.65 19.39
C GLY A 210 3.27 -1.96 19.93
N TYR A 211 2.86 -2.82 19.03
CA TYR A 211 2.36 -4.17 19.33
C TYR A 211 2.81 -5.17 18.25
N PRO A 212 2.78 -6.49 18.51
CA PRO A 212 2.28 -7.17 19.71
C PRO A 212 3.30 -7.26 20.85
N ASN A 213 4.60 -7.07 20.61
CA ASN A 213 5.66 -7.38 21.57
C ASN A 213 6.29 -6.15 22.23
N SER A 214 5.89 -4.93 21.84
CA SER A 214 6.42 -3.65 22.33
C SER A 214 7.94 -3.56 22.19
N ILE A 215 8.47 -3.94 21.00
CA ILE A 215 9.89 -3.96 20.68
C ILE A 215 10.39 -2.52 20.50
N THR A 216 11.46 -2.15 21.20
CA THR A 216 12.09 -0.83 21.07
C THR A 216 12.92 -0.70 19.77
N GLY A 217 13.07 0.51 19.27
CA GLY A 217 13.63 0.81 17.96
C GLY A 217 14.99 0.21 17.63
N VAL A 218 15.87 0.02 18.62
CA VAL A 218 17.19 -0.63 18.40
C VAL A 218 17.06 -2.12 18.05
N LYS A 219 16.05 -2.80 18.59
CA LYS A 219 15.80 -4.23 18.36
C LYS A 219 14.84 -4.49 17.19
N LEU A 220 14.15 -3.44 16.72
CA LEU A 220 13.20 -3.57 15.62
C LEU A 220 13.95 -3.63 14.29
N HIS A 221 13.72 -4.70 13.53
CA HIS A 221 14.37 -4.87 12.23
C HIS A 221 13.95 -3.78 11.24
N GLN A 222 14.88 -3.34 10.40
CA GLN A 222 14.69 -2.29 9.41
C GLN A 222 13.47 -2.52 8.50
N PHE A 223 13.21 -3.75 8.10
CA PHE A 223 12.07 -4.08 7.23
C PHE A 223 10.72 -3.76 7.88
N ALA A 224 10.54 -4.09 9.15
CA ALA A 224 9.32 -3.74 9.87
C ALA A 224 9.15 -2.22 10.00
N LYS A 225 10.24 -1.48 10.20
CA LYS A 225 10.23 0.00 10.22
C LYS A 225 9.82 0.60 8.88
N ILE A 226 10.29 0.04 7.77
CA ILE A 226 9.92 0.45 6.41
C ILE A 226 8.43 0.20 6.19
N VAL A 227 7.94 -1.01 6.48
CA VAL A 227 6.54 -1.37 6.27
C VAL A 227 5.61 -0.57 7.17
N SER A 228 6.00 -0.27 8.41
CA SER A 228 5.22 0.61 9.31
C SER A 228 4.99 2.00 8.71
N ALA A 229 6.01 2.62 8.12
CA ALA A 229 5.89 3.93 7.48
C ALA A 229 5.06 3.86 6.18
N ALA A 230 5.29 2.83 5.35
CA ALA A 230 4.55 2.60 4.12
C ALA A 230 3.06 2.36 4.38
N ASN A 231 2.73 1.54 5.38
CA ASN A 231 1.36 1.25 5.83
C ASN A 231 0.60 2.52 6.20
N VAL A 232 1.16 3.31 7.11
CA VAL A 232 0.49 4.55 7.56
C VAL A 232 0.38 5.57 6.43
N PHE A 233 1.41 5.71 5.59
CA PHE A 233 1.33 6.61 4.44
C PHE A 233 0.20 6.22 3.48
N ASP A 234 0.06 4.93 3.14
CA ASP A 234 -1.02 4.47 2.27
C ASP A 234 -2.40 4.69 2.90
N ILE A 235 -2.56 4.42 4.20
CA ILE A 235 -3.81 4.71 4.91
C ILE A 235 -4.15 6.19 4.83
N LEU A 236 -3.20 7.08 5.14
CA LEU A 236 -3.43 8.52 5.14
C LEU A 236 -3.74 9.10 3.75
N THR A 237 -3.21 8.51 2.69
CA THR A 237 -3.37 9.05 1.33
C THR A 237 -4.48 8.39 0.53
N ASN A 238 -4.79 7.13 0.81
CA ASN A 238 -5.65 6.30 -0.02
C ASN A 238 -6.86 5.70 0.70
N SER A 239 -7.04 5.93 2.03
CA SER A 239 -8.24 5.47 2.72
C SER A 239 -9.50 6.17 2.19
N THR A 240 -10.64 5.59 2.49
CA THR A 240 -11.96 6.18 2.17
C THR A 240 -12.61 6.81 3.40
N GLY A 241 -11.91 6.79 4.54
CA GLY A 241 -12.37 7.33 5.81
C GLY A 241 -11.98 8.80 6.04
N PRO A 242 -12.33 9.34 7.20
CA PRO A 242 -12.02 10.73 7.58
C PRO A 242 -10.52 10.99 7.76
N GLU A 243 -9.71 9.94 7.88
CA GLU A 243 -8.25 10.01 7.98
C GLU A 243 -7.57 10.36 6.65
N LYS A 244 -8.27 10.23 5.51
CA LYS A 244 -7.72 10.56 4.19
C LYS A 244 -7.29 12.02 4.12
N MET A 245 -6.06 12.22 3.69
CA MET A 245 -5.50 13.55 3.51
C MET A 245 -4.62 13.64 2.25
N PRO A 246 -4.42 14.85 1.72
CA PRO A 246 -3.47 15.06 0.62
C PRO A 246 -2.06 14.59 0.99
N VAL A 247 -1.30 14.08 0.00
CA VAL A 247 0.08 13.59 0.14
C VAL A 247 0.94 14.54 0.96
N ARG A 248 0.87 15.84 0.70
CA ARG A 248 1.62 16.86 1.44
C ARG A 248 1.36 16.85 2.96
N LEU A 249 0.11 16.59 3.38
CA LEU A 249 -0.24 16.52 4.80
C LEU A 249 0.18 15.18 5.41
N ALA A 250 0.05 14.08 4.67
CA ALA A 250 0.54 12.77 5.09
C ALA A 250 2.06 12.80 5.34
N VAL A 251 2.82 13.45 4.45
CA VAL A 251 4.27 13.64 4.64
C VAL A 251 4.56 14.47 5.89
N LYS A 252 3.86 15.58 6.10
CA LYS A 252 4.01 16.38 7.33
C LYS A 252 3.71 15.54 8.57
N HIS A 253 2.72 14.66 8.52
CA HIS A 253 2.40 13.75 9.62
C HIS A 253 3.56 12.78 9.89
N LEU A 254 4.09 12.11 8.85
CA LEU A 254 5.24 11.21 9.00
C LEU A 254 6.45 11.93 9.60
N MET A 255 6.78 13.14 9.11
CA MET A 255 7.89 13.95 9.62
C MET A 255 7.68 14.34 11.07
N ALA A 256 6.48 14.77 11.47
CA ALA A 256 6.17 15.17 12.84
C ALA A 256 6.26 13.99 13.83
N MET A 257 6.05 12.77 13.36
CA MET A 257 6.10 11.54 14.16
C MET A 257 7.42 10.77 14.01
N SER A 258 8.37 11.30 13.25
CA SER A 258 9.72 10.74 13.07
C SER A 258 10.47 10.65 14.39
N GLY A 259 11.16 9.53 14.63
CA GLY A 259 11.86 9.23 15.88
C GLY A 259 10.95 8.69 17.01
N ARG A 260 9.63 8.78 16.87
CA ARG A 260 8.65 8.26 17.84
C ARG A 260 7.85 7.09 17.26
N LEU A 261 6.95 7.39 16.31
CA LEU A 261 6.13 6.37 15.63
C LEU A 261 6.91 5.68 14.52
N PHE A 262 7.74 6.44 13.82
CA PHE A 262 8.48 5.98 12.64
C PHE A 262 9.98 6.16 12.82
N ASP A 263 10.75 5.25 12.22
CA ASP A 263 12.21 5.38 12.19
C ASP A 263 12.63 6.61 11.37
N LYS A 264 13.58 7.37 11.93
CA LYS A 264 14.01 8.64 11.33
C LYS A 264 14.64 8.44 9.96
N LEU A 265 15.52 7.44 9.79
CA LEU A 265 16.20 7.17 8.53
C LEU A 265 15.20 6.78 7.44
N VAL A 266 14.21 5.96 7.79
CA VAL A 266 13.14 5.55 6.87
C VAL A 266 12.34 6.76 6.39
N VAL A 267 11.91 7.63 7.32
CA VAL A 267 11.13 8.84 6.99
C VAL A 267 11.95 9.79 6.14
N ASP A 268 13.19 10.08 6.51
CA ASP A 268 14.07 11.00 5.78
C ASP A 268 14.32 10.50 4.35
N THR A 269 14.58 9.19 4.18
CA THR A 269 14.76 8.58 2.86
C THR A 269 13.48 8.66 2.03
N PHE A 270 12.34 8.29 2.59
CA PHE A 270 11.07 8.30 1.89
C PHE A 270 10.69 9.71 1.41
N VAL A 271 10.75 10.69 2.30
CA VAL A 271 10.39 12.08 1.99
C VAL A 271 11.31 12.69 0.93
N LYS A 272 12.59 12.36 0.97
CA LYS A 272 13.56 12.82 -0.04
C LYS A 272 13.22 12.38 -1.46
N HIS A 273 12.64 11.19 -1.60
CA HIS A 273 12.35 10.59 -2.91
C HIS A 273 10.86 10.59 -3.27
N LEU A 274 10.01 11.29 -2.52
CA LEU A 274 8.58 11.39 -2.77
C LEU A 274 8.22 12.69 -3.50
N ALA A 275 7.49 12.58 -4.60
CA ALA A 275 6.90 13.74 -5.28
C ALA A 275 5.75 14.32 -4.45
N LEU A 276 5.99 15.43 -3.77
CA LEU A 276 4.96 16.14 -2.99
C LEU A 276 3.84 16.72 -3.85
N PHE A 277 4.18 17.06 -5.08
CA PHE A 277 3.27 17.57 -6.11
C PHE A 277 3.48 16.74 -7.37
N PRO A 278 2.74 15.64 -7.53
CA PRO A 278 2.81 14.82 -8.74
C PRO A 278 2.56 15.67 -10.00
N ASN A 279 3.17 15.28 -11.12
CA ASN A 279 2.93 15.92 -12.41
C ASN A 279 1.42 16.02 -12.66
N GLY A 280 0.97 17.18 -13.12
CA GLY A 280 -0.48 17.47 -13.29
C GLY A 280 -1.16 18.09 -12.07
N THR A 281 -0.49 18.24 -10.92
CA THR A 281 -1.05 18.95 -9.76
C THR A 281 -1.14 20.45 -10.05
N LYS A 282 -2.33 21.03 -9.93
CA LYS A 282 -2.48 22.49 -9.98
C LYS A 282 -2.02 23.11 -8.67
N VAL A 283 -0.97 23.89 -8.71
CA VAL A 283 -0.52 24.72 -7.59
C VAL A 283 -0.96 26.16 -7.82
N LYS A 284 -1.50 26.79 -6.77
CA LYS A 284 -1.85 28.23 -6.75
C LYS A 284 -0.80 28.98 -5.97
#